data_81a8fa76b4ceb73bf7aa83c67735dc53
#
_entry.id   81a8fa76b4ceb73bf7aa83c67735dc53
#
_cell.length_a   1.000
_cell.length_b   1.000
_cell.length_c   1.000
_cell.angle_alpha   90.00
_cell.angle_beta   90.00
_cell.angle_gamma   90.00
#
_symmetry.space_group_name_H-M   'P 1'
#
loop_
_entity.id
_entity.type
_entity.pdbx_description
1 polymer ?
#
loop_
_entity_poly.entity_id
_entity_poly.type
_entity_poly.pdbx_seq_one_letter_code
_entity_poly.pdbx_strand_id
1 'polypeptide(L)'
;VLAIIQKNVSLQYLLYTPIDDQGSEHKWPIVLFLHGMGERGADLELLKLHGIPKIIEGGMDFPFLVVSPQCPEDTIWANELDALHALLENIIKNYPIDTSRIYLTGLSMGGNGSWRLAAAYPSMFAAVVPICGWANPFIGFPERIHVLKNVPVRAYHGTEDEVVPLQGSQELVDVLKTNQDNVKFTVYPDTDHDSWTRTYENPELYEWLLQQKNDNFQMSSKLL
;
A
#
# COMPACT_ATOMS: atom_id res chain seq x y z
N VAL A 1 -29.02 12.95 -22.57
CA VAL A 1 -29.08 13.24 -21.13
C VAL A 1 -27.79 12.73 -20.49
N LEU A 2 -26.96 13.63 -20.01
CA LEU A 2 -25.77 13.25 -19.20
C LEU A 2 -26.25 13.06 -17.75
N ALA A 3 -26.12 11.83 -17.25
CA ALA A 3 -26.33 11.56 -15.84
C ALA A 3 -24.97 11.58 -15.11
N ILE A 4 -24.84 12.42 -14.09
CA ILE A 4 -23.69 12.40 -13.19
C ILE A 4 -24.06 11.43 -12.05
N ILE A 5 -23.32 10.34 -11.95
CA ILE A 5 -23.42 9.41 -10.82
C ILE A 5 -22.35 9.83 -9.79
N GLN A 6 -22.79 10.39 -8.67
CA GLN A 6 -21.94 10.60 -7.51
C GLN A 6 -21.96 9.35 -6.62
N LYS A 7 -20.83 8.71 -6.43
CA LYS A 7 -20.62 7.66 -5.41
C LYS A 7 -20.03 8.33 -4.16
N ASN A 8 -20.81 8.38 -3.07
CA ASN A 8 -20.24 8.74 -1.77
C ASN A 8 -19.45 7.54 -1.25
N VAL A 9 -18.18 7.78 -0.95
CA VAL A 9 -17.30 6.77 -0.37
C VAL A 9 -16.94 7.19 1.03
N SER A 10 -17.11 6.28 1.99
CA SER A 10 -16.73 6.50 3.39
C SER A 10 -15.88 5.30 3.83
N LEU A 11 -14.61 5.58 4.18
CA LEU A 11 -13.74 4.61 4.84
C LEU A 11 -13.37 5.15 6.21
N GLN A 12 -13.49 4.31 7.24
CA GLN A 12 -12.89 4.57 8.54
C GLN A 12 -11.39 4.29 8.45
N TYR A 13 -10.57 5.03 9.18
CA TYR A 13 -9.11 4.84 9.16
C TYR A 13 -8.45 5.27 10.47
N LEU A 14 -7.32 4.66 10.77
CA LEU A 14 -6.36 5.19 11.74
C LEU A 14 -5.39 6.11 11.01
N LEU A 15 -5.04 7.22 11.66
CA LEU A 15 -4.02 8.14 11.20
C LEU A 15 -2.97 8.32 12.29
N TYR A 16 -1.75 7.89 11.99
CA TYR A 16 -0.58 8.23 12.79
C TYR A 16 0.12 9.45 12.20
N THR A 17 0.46 10.38 13.05
CA THR A 17 1.27 11.56 12.72
C THR A 17 2.52 11.54 13.57
N PRO A 18 3.73 11.74 13.00
CA PRO A 18 4.96 11.88 13.77
C PRO A 18 4.86 13.01 14.77
N ILE A 19 5.62 12.93 15.87
CA ILE A 19 5.78 14.06 16.79
C ILE A 19 6.48 15.17 16.02
N ASP A 20 5.81 16.32 15.86
CA ASP A 20 6.32 17.45 15.07
C ASP A 20 7.25 18.31 15.92
N ASP A 21 8.56 18.12 15.74
CA ASP A 21 9.61 18.99 16.23
C ASP A 21 10.34 19.77 15.10
N GLN A 22 9.91 19.57 13.84
CA GLN A 22 10.57 20.08 12.63
C GLN A 22 10.08 21.46 12.20
N GLY A 23 9.01 21.97 12.83
CA GLY A 23 8.42 23.28 12.52
C GLY A 23 7.31 23.24 11.46
N SER A 24 6.53 24.32 11.40
CA SER A 24 5.26 24.40 10.65
C SER A 24 5.36 24.28 9.12
N GLU A 25 6.55 24.36 8.54
CA GLU A 25 6.76 24.22 7.08
C GLU A 25 7.20 22.81 6.67
N HIS A 26 7.45 21.91 7.64
CA HIS A 26 7.89 20.56 7.33
C HIS A 26 6.78 19.75 6.66
N LYS A 27 7.13 19.08 5.55
CA LYS A 27 6.23 18.16 4.84
C LYS A 27 6.70 16.74 5.06
N TRP A 28 5.77 15.89 5.47
CA TRP A 28 6.03 14.51 5.83
C TRP A 28 5.80 13.54 4.66
N PRO A 29 6.65 12.53 4.50
CA PRO A 29 6.29 11.37 3.70
C PRO A 29 5.04 10.70 4.26
N ILE A 30 4.32 9.95 3.43
CA ILE A 30 3.12 9.22 3.85
C ILE A 30 3.17 7.77 3.41
N VAL A 31 2.72 6.87 4.26
CA VAL A 31 2.50 5.45 3.96
C VAL A 31 0.99 5.15 4.02
N LEU A 32 0.45 4.63 2.94
CA LEU A 32 -0.85 3.97 2.93
C LEU A 32 -0.64 2.49 3.23
N PHE A 33 -1.19 2.02 4.35
CA PHE A 33 -1.13 0.64 4.79
C PHE A 33 -2.48 -0.06 4.59
N LEU A 34 -2.48 -1.19 3.88
CA LEU A 34 -3.66 -2.01 3.62
C LEU A 34 -3.58 -3.33 4.40
N HIS A 35 -4.54 -3.55 5.28
CA HIS A 35 -4.63 -4.74 6.12
C HIS A 35 -5.09 -6.00 5.35
N GLY A 36 -5.04 -7.16 5.99
CA GLY A 36 -5.49 -8.44 5.47
C GLY A 36 -7.01 -8.65 5.53
N MET A 37 -7.44 -9.88 5.28
CA MET A 37 -8.86 -10.24 5.23
C MET A 37 -9.51 -10.20 6.63
N GLY A 38 -8.76 -10.51 7.67
CA GLY A 38 -9.27 -10.67 9.04
C GLY A 38 -9.63 -9.34 9.73
N GLU A 39 -9.08 -8.22 9.28
CA GLU A 39 -9.25 -6.91 9.91
C GLU A 39 -10.37 -6.07 9.26
N ARG A 40 -11.17 -6.68 8.36
CA ARG A 40 -12.35 -6.03 7.76
C ARG A 40 -13.43 -5.75 8.80
N GLY A 41 -14.27 -4.77 8.51
CA GLY A 41 -15.41 -4.43 9.35
C GLY A 41 -15.50 -2.96 9.73
N ALA A 42 -15.90 -2.69 10.98
CA ALA A 42 -16.08 -1.35 11.51
C ALA A 42 -15.42 -1.15 12.90
N ASP A 43 -14.58 -2.09 13.32
CA ASP A 43 -13.82 -2.01 14.57
C ASP A 43 -12.36 -1.69 14.26
N LEU A 44 -11.96 -0.44 14.42
CA LEU A 44 -10.61 0.04 14.12
C LEU A 44 -9.51 -0.59 14.99
N GLU A 45 -9.86 -1.20 16.15
CA GLU A 45 -8.88 -1.90 16.99
C GLU A 45 -8.31 -3.13 16.28
N LEU A 46 -9.06 -3.73 15.36
CA LEU A 46 -8.57 -4.85 14.55
C LEU A 46 -7.36 -4.47 13.69
N LEU A 47 -7.26 -3.22 13.25
CA LEU A 47 -6.14 -2.73 12.45
C LEU A 47 -4.79 -2.80 13.20
N LYS A 48 -4.82 -2.80 14.53
CA LYS A 48 -3.63 -2.85 15.40
C LYS A 48 -3.09 -4.26 15.60
N LEU A 49 -3.75 -5.28 15.05
CA LEU A 49 -3.33 -6.68 15.22
C LEU A 49 -2.08 -7.03 14.39
N HIS A 50 -1.89 -6.36 13.25
CA HIS A 50 -0.80 -6.68 12.32
C HIS A 50 -0.15 -5.43 11.70
N GLY A 51 1.04 -5.63 11.12
CA GLY A 51 1.72 -4.64 10.29
C GLY A 51 2.13 -3.36 11.00
N ILE A 52 2.14 -2.25 10.28
CA ILE A 52 2.61 -0.96 10.78
C ILE A 52 1.77 -0.44 11.95
N PRO A 53 0.42 -0.53 11.95
CA PRO A 53 -0.37 -0.09 13.10
C PRO A 53 -0.05 -0.83 14.40
N LYS A 54 0.25 -2.15 14.33
CA LYS A 54 0.69 -2.93 15.49
C LYS A 54 2.00 -2.39 16.07
N ILE A 55 2.94 -2.06 15.21
CA ILE A 55 4.27 -1.57 15.62
C ILE A 55 4.14 -0.17 16.24
N ILE A 56 3.29 0.68 15.70
CA ILE A 56 2.97 2.01 16.26
C ILE A 56 2.33 1.86 17.65
N GLU A 57 1.35 0.96 17.78
CA GLU A 57 0.70 0.70 19.09
C GLU A 57 1.70 0.16 20.12
N GLY A 58 2.74 -0.56 19.66
CA GLY A 58 3.87 -1.00 20.47
C GLY A 58 4.85 0.11 20.87
N GLY A 59 4.61 1.36 20.46
CA GLY A 59 5.40 2.54 20.86
C GLY A 59 6.56 2.88 19.94
N MET A 60 6.61 2.34 18.72
CA MET A 60 7.62 2.75 17.73
C MET A 60 7.17 4.02 17.01
N ASP A 61 8.04 5.02 16.98
CA ASP A 61 7.85 6.24 16.20
C ASP A 61 8.38 6.06 14.77
N PHE A 62 7.62 6.60 13.81
CA PHE A 62 7.99 6.61 12.41
C PHE A 62 8.20 8.03 11.89
N PRO A 63 9.15 8.24 10.94
CA PRO A 63 9.41 9.54 10.33
C PRO A 63 8.47 9.84 9.14
N PHE A 64 7.23 9.32 9.17
CA PHE A 64 6.21 9.53 8.14
C PHE A 64 4.80 9.37 8.72
N LEU A 65 3.82 10.01 8.07
CA LEU A 65 2.42 9.74 8.38
C LEU A 65 2.06 8.32 7.94
N VAL A 66 1.19 7.65 8.71
CA VAL A 66 0.63 6.36 8.33
C VAL A 66 -0.89 6.46 8.29
N VAL A 67 -1.47 6.18 7.13
CA VAL A 67 -2.92 6.05 6.94
C VAL A 67 -3.26 4.59 6.79
N SER A 68 -4.08 4.08 7.69
CA SER A 68 -4.51 2.69 7.74
C SER A 68 -6.04 2.64 7.67
N PRO A 69 -6.63 2.62 6.46
CA PRO A 69 -8.08 2.49 6.31
C PRO A 69 -8.55 1.09 6.70
N GLN A 70 -9.83 0.98 7.10
CA GLN A 70 -10.51 -0.28 7.30
C GLN A 70 -11.40 -0.60 6.10
N CYS A 71 -11.19 -1.77 5.51
CA CYS A 71 -12.03 -2.30 4.45
C CYS A 71 -13.37 -2.76 5.05
N PRO A 72 -14.52 -2.38 4.50
CA PRO A 72 -15.81 -2.89 4.95
C PRO A 72 -15.89 -4.42 4.89
N GLU A 73 -16.72 -5.01 5.74
CA GLU A 73 -16.81 -6.47 5.89
C GLU A 73 -17.29 -7.19 4.62
N ASP A 74 -18.15 -6.54 3.86
CA ASP A 74 -18.82 -7.08 2.67
C ASP A 74 -18.05 -6.88 1.36
N THR A 75 -16.83 -6.34 1.41
CA THR A 75 -16.01 -6.05 0.23
C THR A 75 -14.54 -6.44 0.44
N ILE A 76 -13.72 -6.15 -0.57
CA ILE A 76 -12.26 -6.34 -0.56
C ILE A 76 -11.58 -5.12 -1.17
N TRP A 77 -10.28 -4.89 -0.86
CA TRP A 77 -9.53 -3.74 -1.38
C TRP A 77 -9.57 -3.60 -2.90
N ALA A 78 -9.67 -4.73 -3.60
CA ALA A 78 -9.76 -4.76 -5.04
C ALA A 78 -10.99 -4.01 -5.62
N ASN A 79 -12.04 -3.86 -4.83
CA ASN A 79 -13.26 -3.15 -5.21
C ASN A 79 -13.29 -1.70 -4.68
N GLU A 80 -12.37 -1.34 -3.80
CA GLU A 80 -12.32 -0.07 -3.09
C GLU A 80 -11.19 0.87 -3.60
N LEU A 81 -10.66 0.62 -4.81
CA LEU A 81 -9.51 1.38 -5.33
C LEU A 81 -9.80 2.88 -5.45
N ASP A 82 -11.00 3.26 -5.92
CA ASP A 82 -11.40 4.66 -6.03
C ASP A 82 -11.59 5.31 -4.65
N ALA A 83 -12.06 4.51 -3.66
CA ALA A 83 -12.20 4.94 -2.28
C ALA A 83 -10.84 5.23 -1.63
N LEU A 84 -9.87 4.33 -1.84
CA LEU A 84 -8.50 4.50 -1.37
C LEU A 84 -7.81 5.71 -2.02
N HIS A 85 -8.02 5.90 -3.31
CA HIS A 85 -7.51 7.06 -4.02
C HIS A 85 -8.09 8.36 -3.46
N ALA A 86 -9.42 8.44 -3.31
CA ALA A 86 -10.10 9.61 -2.74
C ALA A 86 -9.68 9.90 -1.30
N LEU A 87 -9.46 8.86 -0.49
CA LEU A 87 -8.93 9.00 0.88
C LEU A 87 -7.53 9.64 0.85
N LEU A 88 -6.61 9.13 0.01
CA LEU A 88 -5.27 9.71 -0.11
C LEU A 88 -5.31 11.17 -0.57
N GLU A 89 -6.11 11.51 -1.58
CA GLU A 89 -6.28 12.89 -2.02
C GLU A 89 -6.79 13.80 -0.90
N ASN A 90 -7.73 13.30 -0.08
CA ASN A 90 -8.23 14.04 1.07
C ASN A 90 -7.14 14.27 2.13
N ILE A 91 -6.35 13.25 2.45
CA ILE A 91 -5.23 13.38 3.40
C ILE A 91 -4.19 14.37 2.87
N ILE A 92 -3.78 14.26 1.60
CA ILE A 92 -2.80 15.17 0.98
C ILE A 92 -3.27 16.64 1.05
N LYS A 93 -4.57 16.86 0.90
CA LYS A 93 -5.15 18.21 0.96
C LYS A 93 -5.16 18.81 2.37
N ASN A 94 -5.32 17.97 3.40
CA ASN A 94 -5.56 18.43 4.78
C ASN A 94 -4.35 18.34 5.70
N TYR A 95 -3.28 17.64 5.29
CA TYR A 95 -2.07 17.44 6.07
C TYR A 95 -0.82 17.89 5.30
N PRO A 96 0.27 18.28 5.96
CA PRO A 96 1.50 18.71 5.32
C PRO A 96 2.28 17.54 4.72
N ILE A 97 1.82 17.02 3.58
CA ILE A 97 2.39 15.85 2.90
C ILE A 97 3.42 16.26 1.85
N ASP A 98 4.58 15.59 1.85
CA ASP A 98 5.50 15.60 0.72
C ASP A 98 4.97 14.65 -0.37
N THR A 99 4.34 15.22 -1.37
CA THR A 99 3.70 14.47 -2.45
C THR A 99 4.69 13.72 -3.34
N SER A 100 5.98 13.99 -3.25
CA SER A 100 7.01 13.18 -3.92
C SER A 100 7.32 11.88 -3.15
N ARG A 101 6.85 11.73 -1.90
CA ARG A 101 7.14 10.59 -1.03
C ARG A 101 5.87 9.94 -0.49
N ILE A 102 5.05 9.42 -1.39
CA ILE A 102 3.84 8.65 -1.10
C ILE A 102 4.15 7.16 -1.31
N TYR A 103 4.01 6.37 -0.26
CA TYR A 103 4.32 4.95 -0.27
C TYR A 103 3.07 4.12 -0.05
N LEU A 104 3.04 2.92 -0.65
CA LEU A 104 1.94 1.97 -0.54
C LEU A 104 2.47 0.63 -0.07
N THR A 105 1.83 0.06 0.94
CA THR A 105 2.12 -1.29 1.42
C THR A 105 0.86 -1.99 1.89
N GLY A 106 0.90 -3.31 1.96
CA GLY A 106 -0.18 -4.10 2.51
C GLY A 106 0.15 -5.58 2.53
N LEU A 107 -0.56 -6.32 3.37
CA LEU A 107 -0.37 -7.73 3.60
C LEU A 107 -1.57 -8.56 3.10
N SER A 108 -1.34 -9.74 2.53
CA SER A 108 -2.39 -10.68 2.09
C SER A 108 -3.41 -9.99 1.16
N MET A 109 -4.68 -9.87 1.55
CA MET A 109 -5.68 -9.07 0.84
C MET A 109 -5.19 -7.63 0.59
N GLY A 110 -4.48 -7.03 1.53
CA GLY A 110 -3.83 -5.73 1.37
C GLY A 110 -2.65 -5.76 0.38
N GLY A 111 -1.93 -6.87 0.29
CA GLY A 111 -0.91 -7.10 -0.73
C GLY A 111 -1.52 -7.14 -2.14
N ASN A 112 -2.65 -7.83 -2.31
CA ASN A 112 -3.46 -7.79 -3.53
C ASN A 112 -3.94 -6.37 -3.83
N GLY A 113 -4.48 -5.66 -2.82
CA GLY A 113 -4.92 -4.27 -2.94
C GLY A 113 -3.78 -3.34 -3.36
N SER A 114 -2.58 -3.55 -2.81
CA SER A 114 -1.39 -2.76 -3.14
C SER A 114 -0.97 -2.92 -4.61
N TRP A 115 -0.91 -4.14 -5.12
CA TRP A 115 -0.64 -4.38 -6.53
C TRP A 115 -1.66 -3.69 -7.44
N ARG A 116 -2.93 -3.81 -7.10
CA ARG A 116 -4.03 -3.28 -7.92
C ARG A 116 -4.14 -1.77 -7.86
N LEU A 117 -4.01 -1.18 -6.66
CA LEU A 117 -4.06 0.28 -6.49
C LEU A 117 -2.89 0.94 -7.20
N ALA A 118 -1.69 0.39 -7.04
CA ALA A 118 -0.51 0.89 -7.75
C ALA A 118 -0.70 0.81 -9.28
N ALA A 119 -1.21 -0.31 -9.80
CA ALA A 119 -1.46 -0.45 -11.23
C ALA A 119 -2.59 0.46 -11.77
N ALA A 120 -3.55 0.85 -10.92
CA ALA A 120 -4.61 1.80 -11.28
C ALA A 120 -4.11 3.25 -11.28
N TYR A 121 -3.19 3.58 -10.37
CA TYR A 121 -2.68 4.94 -10.16
C TYR A 121 -1.13 4.96 -10.11
N PRO A 122 -0.43 4.55 -11.18
CA PRO A 122 1.02 4.32 -11.15
C PRO A 122 1.85 5.59 -10.92
N SER A 123 1.31 6.77 -11.24
CA SER A 123 1.97 8.05 -11.00
C SER A 123 1.86 8.55 -9.55
N MET A 124 1.08 7.88 -8.70
CA MET A 124 0.84 8.32 -7.33
C MET A 124 1.97 7.93 -6.38
N PHE A 125 2.56 6.76 -6.56
CA PHE A 125 3.43 6.17 -5.56
C PHE A 125 4.92 6.30 -5.90
N ALA A 126 5.71 6.67 -4.90
CA ALA A 126 7.16 6.68 -4.96
C ALA A 126 7.76 5.27 -4.77
N ALA A 127 7.05 4.40 -4.04
CA ALA A 127 7.41 2.99 -3.89
C ALA A 127 6.20 2.15 -3.46
N VAL A 128 6.24 0.85 -3.77
CA VAL A 128 5.20 -0.12 -3.42
C VAL A 128 5.80 -1.35 -2.76
N VAL A 129 5.20 -1.78 -1.64
CA VAL A 129 5.65 -2.94 -0.85
C VAL A 129 4.50 -3.92 -0.65
N PRO A 130 4.17 -4.77 -1.61
CA PRO A 130 3.15 -5.80 -1.47
C PRO A 130 3.74 -7.04 -0.76
N ILE A 131 3.04 -7.54 0.27
CA ILE A 131 3.47 -8.69 1.06
C ILE A 131 2.44 -9.80 0.91
N CYS A 132 2.87 -11.02 0.59
CA CYS A 132 2.07 -12.20 0.28
C CYS A 132 0.82 -11.86 -0.58
N GLY A 133 1.04 -10.99 -1.58
CA GLY A 133 -0.01 -10.51 -2.47
C GLY A 133 -0.12 -11.33 -3.74
N TRP A 134 -1.20 -11.14 -4.45
CA TRP A 134 -1.46 -11.73 -5.77
C TRP A 134 -2.23 -10.77 -6.65
N ALA A 135 -2.43 -11.11 -7.92
CA ALA A 135 -3.39 -10.42 -8.77
C ALA A 135 -4.21 -11.42 -9.59
N ASN A 136 -5.42 -11.01 -9.93
CA ASN A 136 -6.37 -11.89 -10.62
C ASN A 136 -6.14 -11.84 -12.14
N PRO A 137 -5.86 -12.97 -12.82
CA PRO A 137 -5.63 -13.02 -14.26
C PRO A 137 -6.84 -12.59 -15.10
N PHE A 138 -8.08 -12.72 -14.60
CA PHE A 138 -9.29 -12.34 -15.33
C PHE A 138 -9.42 -10.82 -15.62
N ILE A 139 -8.56 -9.98 -15.04
CA ILE A 139 -8.57 -8.52 -15.24
C ILE A 139 -7.26 -8.01 -15.86
N GLY A 140 -6.56 -8.90 -16.58
CA GLY A 140 -5.35 -8.57 -17.33
C GLY A 140 -4.06 -8.62 -16.53
N PHE A 141 -4.04 -9.27 -15.35
CA PHE A 141 -2.81 -9.58 -14.63
C PHE A 141 -2.31 -11.00 -15.01
N PRO A 142 -0.99 -11.24 -14.96
CA PRO A 142 0.07 -10.34 -14.46
C PRO A 142 0.52 -9.24 -15.46
N GLU A 143 0.16 -9.32 -16.74
CA GLU A 143 0.71 -8.44 -17.79
C GLU A 143 0.46 -6.96 -17.50
N ARG A 144 -0.71 -6.62 -16.95
CA ARG A 144 -1.08 -5.23 -16.62
C ARG A 144 -0.10 -4.56 -15.65
N ILE A 145 0.68 -5.33 -14.89
CA ILE A 145 1.61 -4.77 -13.89
C ILE A 145 2.76 -3.97 -14.54
N HIS A 146 3.02 -4.15 -15.84
CA HIS A 146 4.06 -3.40 -16.58
C HIS A 146 3.90 -1.87 -16.48
N VAL A 147 2.72 -1.36 -16.15
CA VAL A 147 2.49 0.09 -15.94
C VAL A 147 3.34 0.63 -14.79
N LEU A 148 3.79 -0.23 -13.87
CA LEU A 148 4.68 0.12 -12.76
C LEU A 148 6.18 0.18 -13.15
N LYS A 149 6.52 0.14 -14.42
CA LYS A 149 7.92 0.10 -14.92
C LYS A 149 8.86 1.19 -14.35
N ASN A 150 8.31 2.28 -13.81
CA ASN A 150 9.07 3.37 -13.21
C ASN A 150 8.86 3.48 -11.68
N VAL A 151 8.13 2.54 -11.08
CA VAL A 151 7.82 2.54 -9.65
C VAL A 151 8.69 1.50 -8.96
N PRO A 152 9.56 1.86 -8.03
CA PRO A 152 10.33 0.92 -7.22
C PRO A 152 9.42 -0.03 -6.44
N VAL A 153 9.70 -1.34 -6.51
CA VAL A 153 8.91 -2.37 -5.83
C VAL A 153 9.80 -3.29 -5.00
N ARG A 154 9.41 -3.51 -3.75
CA ARG A 154 9.94 -4.60 -2.92
C ARG A 154 8.80 -5.53 -2.53
N ALA A 155 8.72 -6.70 -3.16
CA ALA A 155 7.73 -7.71 -2.84
C ALA A 155 8.31 -8.76 -1.87
N TYR A 156 7.44 -9.31 -1.00
CA TYR A 156 7.82 -10.29 0.01
C TYR A 156 6.81 -11.43 0.04
N HIS A 157 7.31 -12.66 0.31
CA HIS A 157 6.45 -13.85 0.42
C HIS A 157 7.16 -14.96 1.21
N GLY A 158 6.39 -15.85 1.83
CA GLY A 158 6.89 -17.08 2.46
C GLY A 158 6.92 -18.25 1.50
N THR A 159 7.88 -19.19 1.67
CA THR A 159 7.95 -20.41 0.85
C THR A 159 6.85 -21.42 1.17
N GLU A 160 6.32 -21.39 2.40
CA GLU A 160 5.33 -22.36 2.90
C GLU A 160 3.93 -21.73 3.03
N ASP A 161 3.67 -20.65 2.28
CA ASP A 161 2.37 -19.98 2.28
C ASP A 161 1.32 -20.86 1.58
N GLU A 162 0.47 -21.52 2.39
CA GLU A 162 -0.64 -22.38 1.93
C GLU A 162 -1.95 -21.58 1.70
N VAL A 163 -2.00 -20.29 2.11
CA VAL A 163 -3.18 -19.43 1.96
C VAL A 163 -3.14 -18.69 0.64
N VAL A 164 -2.00 -18.07 0.33
CA VAL A 164 -1.72 -17.40 -0.94
C VAL A 164 -0.48 -18.04 -1.55
N PRO A 165 -0.62 -18.82 -2.63
CA PRO A 165 0.52 -19.47 -3.26
C PRO A 165 1.60 -18.44 -3.68
N LEU A 166 2.86 -18.73 -3.35
CA LEU A 166 4.05 -17.92 -3.71
C LEU A 166 4.05 -17.50 -5.18
N GLN A 167 3.53 -18.38 -6.06
CA GLN A 167 3.45 -18.12 -7.48
C GLN A 167 2.68 -16.83 -7.82
N GLY A 168 1.65 -16.48 -7.03
CA GLY A 168 0.87 -15.25 -7.25
C GLY A 168 1.70 -13.97 -7.19
N SER A 169 2.69 -13.88 -6.27
CA SER A 169 3.66 -12.79 -6.26
C SER A 169 4.75 -12.95 -7.32
N GLN A 170 5.21 -14.18 -7.55
CA GLN A 170 6.31 -14.46 -8.49
C GLN A 170 5.96 -14.01 -9.91
N GLU A 171 4.76 -14.34 -10.41
CA GLU A 171 4.32 -13.96 -11.76
C GLU A 171 4.32 -12.44 -11.97
N LEU A 172 3.86 -11.67 -10.98
CA LEU A 172 3.86 -10.20 -11.03
C LEU A 172 5.27 -9.63 -11.05
N VAL A 173 6.12 -10.16 -10.19
CA VAL A 173 7.54 -9.76 -10.10
C VAL A 173 8.29 -10.09 -11.39
N ASP A 174 8.05 -11.24 -11.98
CA ASP A 174 8.72 -11.67 -13.22
C ASP A 174 8.36 -10.74 -14.39
N VAL A 175 7.09 -10.36 -14.54
CA VAL A 175 6.69 -9.37 -15.54
C VAL A 175 7.37 -8.02 -15.30
N LEU A 176 7.47 -7.56 -14.05
CA LEU A 176 8.13 -6.28 -13.75
C LEU A 176 9.62 -6.34 -14.05
N LYS A 177 10.32 -7.41 -13.68
CA LYS A 177 11.77 -7.58 -13.92
C LYS A 177 12.14 -7.59 -15.40
N THR A 178 11.21 -7.91 -16.30
CA THR A 178 11.45 -7.80 -17.74
C THR A 178 11.50 -6.35 -18.22
N ASN A 179 11.00 -5.39 -17.42
CA ASN A 179 10.78 -4.00 -17.82
C ASN A 179 11.52 -2.98 -16.97
N GLN A 180 12.09 -3.38 -15.81
CA GLN A 180 12.81 -2.49 -14.90
C GLN A 180 13.73 -3.26 -13.96
N ASP A 181 14.78 -2.57 -13.46
CA ASP A 181 15.76 -3.11 -12.51
C ASP A 181 15.38 -2.80 -11.03
N ASN A 182 14.42 -1.89 -10.80
CA ASN A 182 14.01 -1.45 -9.45
C ASN A 182 12.97 -2.36 -8.79
N VAL A 183 13.10 -3.68 -9.00
CA VAL A 183 12.22 -4.69 -8.41
C VAL A 183 13.04 -5.70 -7.63
N LYS A 184 12.79 -5.79 -6.33
CA LYS A 184 13.35 -6.83 -5.47
C LYS A 184 12.24 -7.75 -4.99
N PHE A 185 12.43 -9.06 -5.13
CA PHE A 185 11.58 -10.07 -4.53
C PHE A 185 12.35 -10.81 -3.45
N THR A 186 11.87 -10.73 -2.23
CA THR A 186 12.43 -11.45 -1.09
C THR A 186 11.48 -12.59 -0.72
N VAL A 187 11.96 -13.79 -0.88
CA VAL A 187 11.24 -15.00 -0.49
C VAL A 187 11.86 -15.51 0.82
N TYR A 188 11.05 -15.58 1.86
CA TYR A 188 11.50 -16.06 3.15
C TYR A 188 11.40 -17.59 3.21
N PRO A 189 12.51 -18.29 3.45
CA PRO A 189 12.48 -19.72 3.64
C PRO A 189 11.74 -20.08 4.94
N ASP A 190 11.14 -21.27 4.96
CA ASP A 190 10.46 -21.84 6.13
C ASP A 190 9.43 -20.88 6.77
N THR A 191 8.78 -20.06 5.95
CA THR A 191 7.83 -19.04 6.38
C THR A 191 6.48 -19.31 5.72
N ASP A 192 5.45 -19.40 6.55
CA ASP A 192 4.05 -19.56 6.14
C ASP A 192 3.44 -18.23 5.64
N HIS A 193 2.12 -18.08 5.77
CA HIS A 193 1.41 -16.88 5.32
C HIS A 193 1.89 -15.60 6.05
N ASP A 194 2.34 -15.67 7.33
CA ASP A 194 2.86 -14.51 8.06
C ASP A 194 4.28 -14.12 7.64
N SER A 195 4.46 -13.75 6.39
CA SER A 195 5.69 -13.11 5.93
C SER A 195 5.76 -11.62 6.28
N TRP A 196 4.65 -11.02 6.74
CA TRP A 196 4.57 -9.59 7.04
C TRP A 196 5.19 -9.19 8.36
N THR A 197 5.09 -10.00 9.42
CA THR A 197 5.68 -9.68 10.72
C THR A 197 7.17 -9.42 10.57
N ARG A 198 7.90 -10.37 10.00
CA ARG A 198 9.34 -10.24 9.74
C ARG A 198 9.68 -9.07 8.81
N THR A 199 8.81 -8.80 7.83
CA THR A 199 9.03 -7.70 6.87
C THR A 199 8.88 -6.33 7.53
N TYR A 200 7.81 -6.12 8.29
CA TYR A 200 7.56 -4.82 8.93
C TYR A 200 8.42 -4.57 10.16
N GLU A 201 8.97 -5.58 10.80
CA GLU A 201 9.94 -5.44 11.88
C GLU A 201 11.36 -5.12 11.38
N ASN A 202 11.60 -5.20 10.06
CA ASN A 202 12.91 -4.88 9.49
C ASN A 202 13.07 -3.37 9.24
N PRO A 203 13.96 -2.66 9.97
CA PRO A 203 14.17 -1.22 9.78
C PRO A 203 14.68 -0.84 8.38
N GLU A 204 15.42 -1.73 7.70
CA GLU A 204 15.90 -1.49 6.34
C GLU A 204 14.76 -1.24 5.33
N LEU A 205 13.55 -1.72 5.62
CA LEU A 205 12.38 -1.45 4.79
C LEU A 205 12.06 0.04 4.77
N TYR A 206 12.03 0.65 5.95
CA TYR A 206 11.67 2.06 6.12
C TYR A 206 12.78 2.99 5.65
N GLU A 207 14.04 2.63 5.89
CA GLU A 207 15.20 3.34 5.35
C GLU A 207 15.16 3.38 3.82
N TRP A 208 14.84 2.24 3.19
CA TRP A 208 14.69 2.16 1.75
C TRP A 208 13.51 2.99 1.24
N LEU A 209 12.35 2.94 1.89
CA LEU A 209 11.18 3.76 1.51
C LEU A 209 11.55 5.24 1.48
N LEU A 210 12.21 5.76 2.53
CA LEU A 210 12.58 7.17 2.65
C LEU A 210 13.56 7.64 1.56
N GLN A 211 14.28 6.74 0.91
CA GLN A 211 15.16 7.04 -0.23
C GLN A 211 14.41 7.17 -1.55
N GLN A 212 13.16 6.68 -1.64
CA GLN A 212 12.40 6.69 -2.89
C GLN A 212 11.63 8.00 -3.04
N LYS A 213 11.66 8.55 -4.26
CA LYS A 213 10.92 9.76 -4.63
C LYS A 213 10.25 9.60 -5.99
N ASN A 214 9.10 10.21 -6.14
CA ASN A 214 8.38 10.33 -7.40
C ASN A 214 8.11 11.82 -7.69
N ASP A 215 8.97 12.42 -8.50
CA ASP A 215 8.84 13.83 -8.88
C ASP A 215 7.75 14.05 -9.96
N ASN A 216 7.12 12.99 -10.47
CA ASN A 216 6.08 13.03 -11.48
C ASN A 216 4.66 12.94 -10.88
N PHE A 217 4.52 13.07 -9.56
CA PHE A 217 3.19 13.07 -8.93
C PHE A 217 2.29 14.15 -9.51
N GLN A 218 1.09 13.77 -9.92
CA GLN A 218 0.04 14.69 -10.35
C GLN A 218 -1.25 14.33 -9.63
N MET A 219 -1.81 15.27 -8.87
CA MET A 219 -3.18 15.12 -8.38
C MET A 219 -4.14 14.99 -9.56
N SER A 220 -5.09 14.07 -9.47
CA SER A 220 -6.11 13.90 -10.51
C SER A 220 -6.91 15.19 -10.66
N SER A 221 -6.86 15.80 -11.85
CA SER A 221 -7.64 17.01 -12.17
C SER A 221 -9.13 16.72 -12.40
N LYS A 222 -9.63 15.54 -12.00
CA LYS A 222 -10.98 15.06 -12.31
C LYS A 222 -12.02 15.22 -11.20
N LEU A 223 -11.75 16.00 -10.17
CA LEU A 223 -12.73 16.36 -9.13
C LEU A 223 -12.99 17.87 -9.12
N LEU A 224 -13.59 18.38 -10.20
CA LEU A 224 -14.37 19.62 -10.23
C LEU A 224 -15.74 19.34 -10.80
#